data_32a587bf313fff75f7538c88ef30638d
#
_entry.id   32a587bf313fff75f7538c88ef30638d
#
_cell.length_a   1.000
_cell.length_b   1.000
_cell.length_c   1.000
_cell.angle_alpha   90.00
_cell.angle_beta   90.00
_cell.angle_gamma   90.00
#
_symmetry.space_group_name_H-M   'P 1'
#
loop_
_entity.id
_entity.type
_entity.pdbx_description
1 polymer ?
#
loop_
_entity_poly.entity_id
_entity_poly.type
_entity_poly.pdbx_seq_one_letter_code
_entity_poly.pdbx_strand_id
1 'polypeptide(L)'
;MYIAVEGVIGVGKTTLARLLQPAFEAQLLLEEFEENPFLAKFYEDRARYAFQTQIFFLLSRYDQQRRSVPAILRGGASLLADYTFEKDALFARINLSGDELDTYDRLHEALAEKIPLPDLIVYLRADTDVLMRRIAMRDRAYERNMERDYIHELNDTYEAFYAAQRWKAPVLVIDTNELDYVRDPDSLAWVENRIRQVLKLAPFQPELPLGD
;
A
#
# COMPACT_ATOMS: atom_id res chain seq x y z
N MET A 1 0.46 17.13 4.80
CA MET A 1 -0.11 15.88 5.36
C MET A 1 0.24 14.72 4.45
N TYR A 2 0.68 13.59 5.02
CA TYR A 2 1.03 12.40 4.25
C TYR A 2 0.28 11.17 4.79
N ILE A 3 -0.60 10.57 3.97
CA ILE A 3 -1.36 9.35 4.28
C ILE A 3 -0.87 8.24 3.35
N ALA A 4 -0.54 7.09 3.89
CA ALA A 4 -0.22 5.90 3.11
C ALA A 4 -1.30 4.84 3.26
N VAL A 5 -1.75 4.26 2.16
CA VAL A 5 -2.71 3.14 2.13
C VAL A 5 -1.94 1.85 1.93
N GLU A 6 -2.09 0.92 2.85
CA GLU A 6 -1.37 -0.35 2.86
C GLU A 6 -2.28 -1.58 2.92
N GLY A 7 -1.72 -2.73 2.58
CA GLY A 7 -2.39 -4.03 2.61
C GLY A 7 -1.97 -4.95 1.46
N VAL A 8 -2.48 -6.15 1.48
CA VAL A 8 -2.10 -7.24 0.55
C VAL A 8 -2.47 -6.93 -0.91
N ILE A 9 -1.88 -7.65 -1.84
CA ILE A 9 -2.26 -7.63 -3.25
C ILE A 9 -3.77 -7.91 -3.38
N GLY A 10 -4.47 -7.09 -4.17
CA GLY A 10 -5.92 -7.25 -4.38
C GLY A 10 -6.83 -6.56 -3.38
N VAL A 11 -6.31 -6.02 -2.26
CA VAL A 11 -7.17 -5.42 -1.20
C VAL A 11 -7.84 -4.10 -1.61
N GLY A 12 -7.32 -3.39 -2.64
CA GLY A 12 -7.94 -2.16 -3.17
C GLY A 12 -7.22 -0.85 -2.83
N LYS A 13 -5.94 -0.89 -2.43
CA LYS A 13 -5.12 0.29 -2.05
C LYS A 13 -5.19 1.45 -3.05
N THR A 14 -4.81 1.19 -4.29
CA THR A 14 -4.78 2.21 -5.35
C THR A 14 -6.15 2.80 -5.63
N THR A 15 -7.19 1.96 -5.59
CA THR A 15 -8.58 2.38 -5.77
C THR A 15 -9.00 3.33 -4.66
N LEU A 16 -8.75 2.96 -3.40
CA LEU A 16 -9.09 3.82 -2.26
C LEU A 16 -8.30 5.13 -2.31
N ALA A 17 -6.99 5.09 -2.57
CA ALA A 17 -6.19 6.31 -2.67
C ALA A 17 -6.75 7.29 -3.73
N ARG A 18 -7.18 6.79 -4.89
CA ARG A 18 -7.80 7.60 -5.94
C ARG A 18 -9.16 8.17 -5.53
N LEU A 19 -9.99 7.38 -4.84
CA LEU A 19 -11.30 7.83 -4.38
C LEU A 19 -11.20 8.89 -3.28
N LEU A 20 -10.21 8.79 -2.40
CA LEU A 20 -9.97 9.75 -1.32
C LEU A 20 -9.26 11.03 -1.80
N GLN A 21 -8.65 11.01 -2.98
CA GLN A 21 -7.86 12.14 -3.49
C GLN A 21 -8.61 13.48 -3.46
N PRO A 22 -9.88 13.60 -3.94
CA PRO A 22 -10.61 14.85 -3.93
C PRO A 22 -10.90 15.35 -2.52
N ALA A 23 -11.30 14.44 -1.62
CA ALA A 23 -11.69 14.77 -0.25
C ALA A 23 -10.54 15.32 0.61
N PHE A 24 -9.30 14.96 0.28
CA PHE A 24 -8.09 15.43 0.97
C PHE A 24 -7.29 16.45 0.15
N GLU A 25 -7.75 16.85 -1.03
CA GLU A 25 -7.04 17.73 -1.97
C GLU A 25 -5.58 17.30 -2.15
N ALA A 26 -5.35 15.99 -2.26
CA ALA A 26 -4.04 15.41 -2.19
C ALA A 26 -3.45 15.13 -3.59
N GLN A 27 -2.13 15.15 -3.67
CA GLN A 27 -1.40 14.53 -4.77
C GLN A 27 -1.28 13.02 -4.53
N LEU A 28 -1.27 12.23 -5.60
CA LEU A 28 -1.11 10.78 -5.53
C LEU A 28 0.35 10.39 -5.78
N LEU A 29 0.83 9.48 -4.96
CA LEU A 29 2.08 8.75 -5.18
C LEU A 29 1.73 7.28 -5.31
N LEU A 30 1.64 6.79 -6.54
CA LEU A 30 1.26 5.42 -6.83
C LEU A 30 2.48 4.57 -7.18
N GLU A 31 2.41 3.31 -6.79
CA GLU A 31 3.46 2.34 -7.05
C GLU A 31 3.64 2.07 -8.55
N GLU A 32 4.89 2.22 -9.04
CA GLU A 32 5.28 1.96 -10.44
C GLU A 32 5.78 0.52 -10.60
N PHE A 33 4.92 -0.46 -10.27
CA PHE A 33 5.28 -1.88 -10.26
C PHE A 33 5.55 -2.45 -11.67
N GLU A 34 4.97 -1.86 -12.72
CA GLU A 34 5.13 -2.31 -14.11
C GLU A 34 6.52 -2.05 -14.67
N GLU A 35 7.29 -1.16 -14.05
CA GLU A 35 8.67 -0.88 -14.44
C GLU A 35 9.65 -1.99 -14.04
N ASN A 36 9.23 -2.93 -13.17
CA ASN A 36 10.09 -4.01 -12.75
C ASN A 36 10.25 -5.07 -13.85
N PRO A 37 11.43 -5.18 -14.48
CA PRO A 37 11.65 -6.10 -15.61
C PRO A 37 11.65 -7.57 -15.20
N PHE A 38 11.70 -7.85 -13.90
CA PHE A 38 11.72 -9.20 -13.34
C PHE A 38 10.35 -9.68 -12.89
N LEU A 39 9.35 -8.80 -12.79
CA LEU A 39 8.07 -9.11 -12.16
C LEU A 39 7.33 -10.28 -12.82
N ALA A 40 7.23 -10.30 -14.15
CA ALA A 40 6.59 -11.40 -14.88
C ALA A 40 7.33 -12.73 -14.65
N LYS A 41 8.67 -12.70 -14.74
CA LYS A 41 9.51 -13.88 -14.51
C LYS A 41 9.45 -14.37 -13.07
N PHE A 42 9.31 -13.46 -12.11
CA PHE A 42 9.14 -13.81 -10.70
C PHE A 42 7.87 -14.63 -10.47
N TYR A 43 6.75 -14.29 -11.09
CA TYR A 43 5.53 -15.09 -10.96
C TYR A 43 5.60 -16.44 -11.69
N GLU A 44 6.50 -16.60 -12.67
CA GLU A 44 6.77 -17.88 -13.36
C GLU A 44 7.74 -18.76 -12.57
N ASP A 45 8.79 -18.17 -11.96
CA ASP A 45 9.84 -18.87 -11.19
C ASP A 45 10.33 -17.98 -10.05
N ARG A 46 9.60 -18.01 -8.92
CA ARG A 46 9.89 -17.17 -7.75
C ARG A 46 11.29 -17.42 -7.19
N ALA A 47 11.68 -18.67 -7.05
CA ALA A 47 12.97 -19.03 -6.44
C ALA A 47 14.15 -18.42 -7.21
N ARG A 48 14.06 -18.36 -8.53
CA ARG A 48 15.14 -17.84 -9.37
C ARG A 48 15.20 -16.33 -9.44
N TYR A 49 14.03 -15.64 -9.40
CA TYR A 49 13.96 -14.21 -9.66
C TYR A 49 13.60 -13.38 -8.42
N ALA A 50 13.43 -14.00 -7.25
CA ALA A 50 13.04 -13.29 -6.03
C ALA A 50 14.00 -12.16 -5.68
N PHE A 51 15.29 -12.45 -5.56
CA PHE A 51 16.29 -11.47 -5.12
C PHE A 51 16.33 -10.24 -6.04
N GLN A 52 16.45 -10.47 -7.36
CA GLN A 52 16.49 -9.39 -8.34
C GLN A 52 15.21 -8.53 -8.30
N THR A 53 14.06 -9.19 -8.14
CA THR A 53 12.75 -8.53 -8.07
C THR A 53 12.64 -7.65 -6.83
N GLN A 54 13.04 -8.17 -5.65
CA GLN A 54 12.97 -7.44 -4.39
C GLN A 54 13.96 -6.28 -4.35
N ILE A 55 15.19 -6.46 -4.83
CA ILE A 55 16.18 -5.38 -4.91
C ILE A 55 15.73 -4.28 -5.86
N PHE A 56 15.16 -4.63 -7.02
CA PHE A 56 14.64 -3.63 -7.95
C PHE A 56 13.52 -2.80 -7.30
N PHE A 57 12.54 -3.45 -6.67
CA PHE A 57 11.46 -2.75 -5.98
C PHE A 57 11.96 -1.85 -4.87
N LEU A 58 12.88 -2.32 -4.04
CA LEU A 58 13.47 -1.53 -2.97
C LEU A 58 14.12 -0.24 -3.50
N LEU A 59 14.93 -0.34 -4.54
CA LEU A 59 15.63 0.82 -5.12
C LEU A 59 14.68 1.78 -5.84
N SER A 60 13.72 1.26 -6.59
CA SER A 60 12.70 2.06 -7.29
C SER A 60 11.85 2.85 -6.30
N ARG A 61 11.29 2.19 -5.27
CA ARG A 61 10.48 2.85 -4.24
C ARG A 61 11.29 3.83 -3.40
N TYR A 62 12.54 3.49 -3.07
CA TYR A 62 13.45 4.43 -2.40
C TYR A 62 13.63 5.71 -3.20
N ASP A 63 13.94 5.59 -4.48
CA ASP A 63 14.15 6.76 -5.34
C ASP A 63 12.87 7.59 -5.49
N GLN A 64 11.73 6.94 -5.74
CA GLN A 64 10.44 7.58 -5.88
C GLN A 64 10.04 8.32 -4.58
N GLN A 65 10.08 7.66 -3.43
CA GLN A 65 9.68 8.28 -2.17
C GLN A 65 10.63 9.40 -1.72
N ARG A 66 11.93 9.18 -1.83
CA ARG A 66 12.94 10.17 -1.46
C ARG A 66 12.82 11.48 -2.26
N ARG A 67 12.42 11.40 -3.52
CA ARG A 67 12.24 12.58 -4.36
C ARG A 67 10.87 13.20 -4.20
N SER A 68 9.82 12.39 -4.32
CA SER A 68 8.44 12.88 -4.45
C SER A 68 7.85 13.33 -3.13
N VAL A 69 8.02 12.55 -2.04
CA VAL A 69 7.38 12.88 -0.75
C VAL A 69 7.82 14.25 -0.22
N PRO A 70 9.14 14.55 -0.11
CA PRO A 70 9.56 15.87 0.37
C PRO A 70 9.21 17.01 -0.58
N ALA A 71 9.17 16.76 -1.89
CA ALA A 71 8.83 17.79 -2.87
C ALA A 71 7.35 18.21 -2.74
N ILE A 72 6.44 17.23 -2.63
CA ILE A 72 5.00 17.47 -2.47
C ILE A 72 4.71 18.19 -1.15
N LEU A 73 5.27 17.68 -0.03
CA LEU A 73 5.01 18.23 1.30
C LEU A 73 5.57 19.66 1.46
N ARG A 74 6.77 19.94 0.91
CA ARG A 74 7.32 21.30 0.91
C ARG A 74 6.52 22.26 0.06
N GLY A 75 5.84 21.76 -0.99
CA GLY A 75 4.89 22.54 -1.77
C GLY A 75 3.58 22.86 -1.05
N GLY A 76 3.41 22.39 0.20
CA GLY A 76 2.20 22.61 1.00
C GLY A 76 1.02 21.70 0.64
N ALA A 77 1.18 20.79 -0.32
CA ALA A 77 0.14 19.86 -0.71
C ALA A 77 0.06 18.65 0.23
N SER A 78 -1.13 18.07 0.36
CA SER A 78 -1.33 16.76 0.97
C SER A 78 -0.88 15.65 0.00
N LEU A 79 -0.51 14.50 0.55
CA LEU A 79 -0.05 13.33 -0.19
C LEU A 79 -0.85 12.09 0.22
N LEU A 80 -1.33 11.35 -0.77
CA LEU A 80 -1.87 9.99 -0.64
C LEU A 80 -0.96 9.03 -1.43
N ALA A 81 -0.37 8.05 -0.74
CA ALA A 81 0.39 6.98 -1.37
C ALA A 81 -0.34 5.64 -1.26
N ASP A 82 -0.19 4.75 -2.23
CA ASP A 82 -0.76 3.40 -2.16
C ASP A 82 0.25 2.33 -1.72
N TYR A 83 1.32 2.77 -1.05
CA TYR A 83 2.33 1.91 -0.44
C TYR A 83 3.16 2.68 0.60
N THR A 84 3.78 1.94 1.54
CA THR A 84 4.87 2.43 2.40
C THR A 84 6.20 1.82 1.99
N PHE A 85 7.31 2.35 2.49
CA PHE A 85 8.63 1.77 2.24
C PHE A 85 8.79 0.40 2.92
N GLU A 86 8.16 0.20 4.05
CA GLU A 86 8.17 -1.04 4.83
C GLU A 86 7.52 -2.23 4.10
N LYS A 87 6.64 -1.96 3.13
CA LYS A 87 6.05 -3.01 2.27
C LYS A 87 7.11 -3.93 1.66
N ASP A 88 8.24 -3.37 1.24
CA ASP A 88 9.33 -4.13 0.64
C ASP A 88 9.88 -5.21 1.57
N ALA A 89 10.06 -4.89 2.84
CA ALA A 89 10.58 -5.84 3.83
C ALA A 89 9.61 -7.01 4.07
N LEU A 90 8.29 -6.78 3.95
CA LEU A 90 7.29 -7.86 4.08
C LEU A 90 7.42 -8.86 2.94
N PHE A 91 7.52 -8.36 1.71
CA PHE A 91 7.70 -9.21 0.54
C PHE A 91 9.06 -9.93 0.53
N ALA A 92 10.12 -9.25 0.96
CA ALA A 92 11.45 -9.86 1.02
C ALA A 92 11.46 -11.06 1.97
N ARG A 93 10.84 -10.96 3.15
CA ARG A 93 10.81 -12.03 4.16
C ARG A 93 10.13 -13.31 3.72
N ILE A 94 9.16 -13.26 2.82
CA ILE A 94 8.49 -14.44 2.28
C ILE A 94 9.14 -14.98 1.01
N ASN A 95 9.99 -14.19 0.37
CA ASN A 95 10.56 -14.55 -0.92
C ASN A 95 12.08 -14.82 -0.87
N LEU A 96 12.77 -14.34 0.18
CA LEU A 96 14.22 -14.45 0.32
C LEU A 96 14.58 -15.24 1.58
N SER A 97 15.77 -15.83 1.58
CA SER A 97 16.33 -16.55 2.74
C SER A 97 17.85 -16.47 2.75
N GLY A 98 18.48 -16.78 3.91
CA GLY A 98 19.94 -16.82 4.05
C GLY A 98 20.62 -15.51 3.65
N ASP A 99 21.73 -15.60 2.95
CA ASP A 99 22.58 -14.46 2.58
C ASP A 99 21.86 -13.41 1.72
N GLU A 100 20.88 -13.82 0.91
CA GLU A 100 20.07 -12.89 0.10
C GLU A 100 19.19 -12.03 0.99
N LEU A 101 18.51 -12.61 1.98
CA LEU A 101 17.68 -11.88 2.93
C LEU A 101 18.55 -10.96 3.81
N ASP A 102 19.68 -11.46 4.32
CA ASP A 102 20.59 -10.66 5.15
C ASP A 102 21.14 -9.44 4.39
N THR A 103 21.48 -9.63 3.11
CA THR A 103 21.93 -8.53 2.23
C THR A 103 20.82 -7.53 1.99
N TYR A 104 19.62 -8.02 1.73
CA TYR A 104 18.43 -7.18 1.53
C TYR A 104 18.14 -6.35 2.79
N ASP A 105 18.10 -6.96 3.97
CA ASP A 105 17.76 -6.27 5.23
C ASP A 105 18.75 -5.14 5.54
N ARG A 106 20.06 -5.38 5.37
CA ARG A 106 21.09 -4.32 5.56
C ARG A 106 20.87 -3.14 4.60
N LEU A 107 20.53 -3.42 3.35
CA LEU A 107 20.28 -2.38 2.36
C LEU A 107 18.98 -1.62 2.69
N HIS A 108 17.92 -2.34 3.05
CA HIS A 108 16.64 -1.76 3.46
C HIS A 108 16.81 -0.82 4.66
N GLU A 109 17.50 -1.26 5.72
CA GLU A 109 17.76 -0.44 6.91
C GLU A 109 18.50 0.87 6.56
N ALA A 110 19.57 0.77 5.77
CA ALA A 110 20.37 1.93 5.37
C ALA A 110 19.57 2.95 4.53
N LEU A 111 18.61 2.48 3.73
CA LEU A 111 17.77 3.34 2.91
C LEU A 111 16.57 3.91 3.68
N ALA A 112 15.97 3.13 4.59
CA ALA A 112 14.80 3.49 5.37
C ALA A 112 15.01 4.75 6.22
N GLU A 113 16.22 4.99 6.74
CA GLU A 113 16.54 6.18 7.54
C GLU A 113 16.26 7.51 6.82
N LYS A 114 16.23 7.50 5.48
CA LYS A 114 16.09 8.70 4.65
C LYS A 114 14.67 8.88 4.10
N ILE A 115 13.76 7.96 4.42
CA ILE A 115 12.38 8.00 3.93
C ILE A 115 11.48 8.70 4.94
N PRO A 116 10.72 9.73 4.52
CA PRO A 116 9.74 10.37 5.40
C PRO A 116 8.63 9.40 5.82
N LEU A 117 8.30 9.42 7.10
CA LEU A 117 7.19 8.62 7.62
C LEU A 117 5.84 9.29 7.30
N PRO A 118 4.78 8.51 7.04
CA PRO A 118 3.43 9.05 6.90
C PRO A 118 2.89 9.56 8.25
N ASP A 119 1.99 10.54 8.18
CA ASP A 119 1.20 11.00 9.33
C ASP A 119 0.17 9.95 9.76
N LEU A 120 -0.27 9.10 8.81
CA LEU A 120 -1.19 8.00 9.03
C LEU A 120 -0.96 6.88 8.02
N ILE A 121 -0.97 5.64 8.50
CA ILE A 121 -1.08 4.44 7.66
C ILE A 121 -2.52 3.92 7.74
N VAL A 122 -3.18 3.79 6.60
CA VAL A 122 -4.49 3.14 6.47
C VAL A 122 -4.25 1.71 6.01
N TYR A 123 -4.27 0.78 6.95
CA TYR A 123 -4.09 -0.64 6.66
C TYR A 123 -5.43 -1.29 6.30
N LEU A 124 -5.56 -1.69 5.03
CA LEU A 124 -6.70 -2.44 4.52
C LEU A 124 -6.46 -3.94 4.70
N ARG A 125 -7.38 -4.61 5.34
CA ARG A 125 -7.35 -6.07 5.50
C ARG A 125 -8.56 -6.72 4.84
N ALA A 126 -8.38 -7.94 4.35
CA ALA A 126 -9.43 -8.79 3.83
C ALA A 126 -9.01 -10.26 3.90
N ASP A 127 -9.99 -11.15 3.90
CA ASP A 127 -9.75 -12.58 3.86
C ASP A 127 -9.12 -13.00 2.52
N THR A 128 -8.28 -14.02 2.54
CA THR A 128 -7.57 -14.53 1.36
C THR A 128 -8.52 -14.80 0.19
N ASP A 129 -9.71 -15.34 0.43
CA ASP A 129 -10.68 -15.64 -0.62
C ASP A 129 -11.28 -14.37 -1.25
N VAL A 130 -11.43 -13.29 -0.46
CA VAL A 130 -11.82 -11.98 -0.97
C VAL A 130 -10.73 -11.38 -1.84
N LEU A 131 -9.47 -11.47 -1.38
CA LEU A 131 -8.30 -11.01 -2.14
C LEU A 131 -8.20 -11.73 -3.49
N MET A 132 -8.30 -13.07 -3.50
CA MET A 132 -8.25 -13.88 -4.72
C MET A 132 -9.36 -13.52 -5.71
N ARG A 133 -10.60 -13.30 -5.24
CA ARG A 133 -11.70 -12.83 -6.11
C ARG A 133 -11.39 -11.46 -6.73
N ARG A 134 -10.86 -10.51 -5.95
CA ARG A 134 -10.52 -9.16 -6.43
C ARG A 134 -9.35 -9.17 -7.40
N ILE A 135 -8.35 -10.05 -7.19
CA ILE A 135 -7.23 -10.28 -8.12
C ILE A 135 -7.76 -10.81 -9.45
N ALA A 136 -8.61 -11.84 -9.41
CA ALA A 136 -9.23 -12.40 -10.61
C ALA A 136 -10.09 -11.38 -11.37
N MET A 137 -10.88 -10.56 -10.67
CA MET A 137 -11.69 -9.49 -11.27
C MET A 137 -10.85 -8.41 -11.97
N ARG A 138 -9.66 -8.11 -11.44
CA ARG A 138 -8.72 -7.13 -11.99
C ARG A 138 -8.04 -7.63 -13.27
N ASP A 139 -7.90 -8.95 -13.42
CA ASP A 139 -7.38 -9.66 -14.58
C ASP A 139 -6.05 -9.15 -15.16
N ARG A 140 -5.07 -8.87 -14.31
CA ARG A 140 -3.71 -8.56 -14.77
C ARG A 140 -3.02 -9.82 -15.28
N ALA A 141 -2.44 -9.74 -16.50
CA ALA A 141 -1.89 -10.91 -17.19
C ALA A 141 -0.88 -11.71 -16.35
N TYR A 142 0.03 -11.03 -15.63
CA TYR A 142 1.05 -11.67 -14.78
C TYR A 142 0.51 -12.18 -13.42
N GLU A 143 -0.73 -11.84 -13.05
CA GLU A 143 -1.38 -12.29 -11.81
C GLU A 143 -2.33 -13.48 -12.02
N ARG A 144 -2.63 -13.87 -13.26
CA ARG A 144 -3.60 -14.93 -13.59
C ARG A 144 -3.27 -16.29 -12.97
N ASN A 145 -1.98 -16.58 -12.80
CA ASN A 145 -1.49 -17.83 -12.20
C ASN A 145 -1.06 -17.64 -10.74
N MET A 146 -1.51 -16.58 -10.07
CA MET A 146 -1.13 -16.32 -8.70
C MET A 146 -1.72 -17.39 -7.77
N GLU A 147 -0.83 -18.06 -7.04
CA GLU A 147 -1.19 -19.13 -6.13
C GLU A 147 -1.90 -18.58 -4.89
N ARG A 148 -3.00 -19.24 -4.50
CA ARG A 148 -3.76 -18.88 -3.30
C ARG A 148 -2.90 -18.94 -2.03
N ASP A 149 -2.04 -19.96 -1.94
CA ASP A 149 -1.17 -20.16 -0.77
C ASP A 149 -0.16 -19.02 -0.61
N TYR A 150 0.34 -18.48 -1.71
CA TYR A 150 1.21 -17.29 -1.68
C TYR A 150 0.48 -16.06 -1.15
N ILE A 151 -0.76 -15.84 -1.57
CA ILE A 151 -1.57 -14.72 -1.06
C ILE A 151 -1.94 -14.94 0.41
N HIS A 152 -2.18 -16.18 0.84
CA HIS A 152 -2.43 -16.51 2.24
C HIS A 152 -1.21 -16.22 3.12
N GLU A 153 -0.03 -16.72 2.73
CA GLU A 153 1.23 -16.45 3.44
C GLU A 153 1.53 -14.95 3.54
N LEU A 154 1.32 -14.22 2.43
CA LEU A 154 1.48 -12.78 2.41
C LEU A 154 0.48 -12.09 3.34
N ASN A 155 -0.78 -12.53 3.37
CA ASN A 155 -1.81 -12.00 4.25
C ASN A 155 -1.47 -12.19 5.73
N ASP A 156 -1.03 -13.40 6.10
CA ASP A 156 -0.61 -13.70 7.46
C ASP A 156 0.61 -12.86 7.88
N THR A 157 1.55 -12.64 6.95
CA THR A 157 2.71 -11.78 7.18
C THR A 157 2.30 -10.33 7.44
N TYR A 158 1.36 -9.80 6.66
CA TYR A 158 0.81 -8.45 6.87
C TYR A 158 0.07 -8.35 8.22
N GLU A 159 -0.79 -9.32 8.54
CA GLU A 159 -1.52 -9.34 9.82
C GLU A 159 -0.55 -9.36 11.01
N ALA A 160 0.46 -10.24 10.99
CA ALA A 160 1.46 -10.32 12.05
C ALA A 160 2.27 -9.02 12.18
N PHE A 161 2.62 -8.40 11.07
CA PHE A 161 3.40 -7.17 11.03
C PHE A 161 2.60 -6.00 11.62
N TYR A 162 1.33 -5.84 11.22
CA TYR A 162 0.49 -4.75 11.73
C TYR A 162 0.00 -5.01 13.17
N ALA A 163 -0.17 -6.26 13.58
CA ALA A 163 -0.50 -6.61 14.96
C ALA A 163 0.64 -6.33 15.96
N ALA A 164 1.90 -6.34 15.50
CA ALA A 164 3.07 -6.11 16.37
C ALA A 164 3.17 -4.69 16.95
N GLN A 165 2.35 -3.74 16.49
CA GLN A 165 2.23 -2.34 16.98
C GLN A 165 3.56 -1.59 17.13
N ARG A 166 4.57 -1.94 16.33
CA ARG A 166 5.93 -1.33 16.40
C ARG A 166 6.09 -0.12 15.47
N TRP A 167 4.98 0.52 15.12
CA TRP A 167 4.95 1.61 14.13
C TRP A 167 5.34 2.95 14.75
N LYS A 168 6.11 3.71 14.02
CA LYS A 168 6.39 5.10 14.35
C LYS A 168 5.24 6.03 13.94
N ALA A 169 4.40 5.61 12.98
CA ALA A 169 3.22 6.33 12.53
C ALA A 169 1.93 5.68 13.09
N PRO A 170 0.86 6.45 13.34
CA PRO A 170 -0.45 5.89 13.65
C PRO A 170 -0.95 4.95 12.55
N VAL A 171 -1.65 3.87 12.93
CA VAL A 171 -2.25 2.91 12.01
C VAL A 171 -3.76 2.86 12.22
N LEU A 172 -4.51 3.07 11.15
CA LEU A 172 -5.95 2.84 11.09
C LEU A 172 -6.20 1.54 10.32
N VAL A 173 -6.69 0.53 11.02
CA VAL A 173 -7.07 -0.75 10.40
C VAL A 173 -8.49 -0.66 9.88
N ILE A 174 -8.72 -1.04 8.61
CA ILE A 174 -10.04 -1.09 7.98
C ILE A 174 -10.25 -2.49 7.39
N ASP A 175 -11.25 -3.19 7.92
CA ASP A 175 -11.72 -4.45 7.36
C ASP A 175 -12.54 -4.16 6.10
N THR A 176 -12.15 -4.77 4.98
CA THR A 176 -12.78 -4.54 3.68
C THR A 176 -13.49 -5.77 3.13
N ASN A 177 -13.75 -6.79 3.95
CA ASN A 177 -14.42 -8.01 3.50
C ASN A 177 -15.78 -7.72 2.87
N GLU A 178 -16.59 -6.90 3.55
CA GLU A 178 -17.95 -6.52 3.12
C GLU A 178 -18.06 -5.05 2.70
N LEU A 179 -16.94 -4.30 2.74
CA LEU A 179 -16.93 -2.87 2.45
C LEU A 179 -16.74 -2.62 0.95
N ASP A 180 -17.74 -2.06 0.29
CA ASP A 180 -17.69 -1.71 -1.14
C ASP A 180 -17.67 -0.19 -1.35
N TYR A 181 -16.56 0.44 -1.01
CA TYR A 181 -16.36 1.89 -1.20
C TYR A 181 -16.24 2.32 -2.68
N VAL A 182 -16.34 1.38 -3.63
CA VAL A 182 -16.37 1.69 -5.07
C VAL A 182 -17.78 1.96 -5.55
N ARG A 183 -18.75 1.17 -5.05
CA ARG A 183 -20.16 1.25 -5.49
C ARG A 183 -21.07 1.93 -4.48
N ASP A 184 -20.64 1.92 -3.21
CA ASP A 184 -21.40 2.49 -2.11
C ASP A 184 -20.72 3.76 -1.58
N PRO A 185 -21.30 4.95 -1.87
CA PRO A 185 -20.79 6.23 -1.38
C PRO A 185 -20.76 6.34 0.15
N ASP A 186 -21.68 5.69 0.85
CA ASP A 186 -21.73 5.73 2.32
C ASP A 186 -20.54 4.98 2.92
N SER A 187 -20.14 3.86 2.32
CA SER A 187 -18.92 3.14 2.68
C SER A 187 -17.67 4.00 2.47
N LEU A 188 -17.59 4.74 1.36
CA LEU A 188 -16.47 5.66 1.13
C LEU A 188 -16.45 6.80 2.14
N ALA A 189 -17.59 7.43 2.38
CA ALA A 189 -17.74 8.50 3.37
C ALA A 189 -17.38 8.03 4.78
N TRP A 190 -17.74 6.81 5.14
CA TRP A 190 -17.35 6.20 6.41
C TRP A 190 -15.82 6.06 6.53
N VAL A 191 -15.14 5.53 5.51
CA VAL A 191 -13.67 5.42 5.48
C VAL A 191 -13.02 6.79 5.63
N GLU A 192 -13.48 7.78 4.87
CA GLU A 192 -12.98 9.14 4.92
C GLU A 192 -13.12 9.75 6.33
N ASN A 193 -14.31 9.65 6.94
CA ASN A 193 -14.56 10.17 8.27
C ASN A 193 -13.69 9.47 9.33
N ARG A 194 -13.42 8.17 9.20
CA ARG A 194 -12.49 7.46 10.09
C ARG A 194 -11.07 8.02 9.98
N ILE A 195 -10.59 8.28 8.77
CA ILE A 195 -9.28 8.88 8.52
C ILE A 195 -9.22 10.29 9.14
N ARG A 196 -10.23 11.15 8.88
CA ARG A 196 -10.32 12.49 9.45
C ARG A 196 -10.32 12.48 10.97
N GLN A 197 -11.04 11.54 11.58
CA GLN A 197 -11.11 11.38 13.03
C GLN A 197 -9.73 11.08 13.62
N VAL A 198 -8.97 10.13 13.04
CA VAL A 198 -7.62 9.79 13.53
C VAL A 198 -6.66 10.96 13.37
N LEU A 199 -6.74 11.69 12.26
CA LEU A 199 -5.91 12.86 11.98
C LEU A 199 -6.41 14.15 12.66
N LYS A 200 -7.53 14.07 13.40
CA LYS A 200 -8.17 15.22 14.09
C LYS A 200 -8.52 16.37 13.13
N LEU A 201 -8.89 16.01 11.90
CA LEU A 201 -9.37 16.94 10.88
C LEU A 201 -10.87 17.17 11.03
N ALA A 202 -11.36 18.33 10.55
CA ALA A 202 -12.80 18.60 10.48
C ALA A 202 -13.51 17.54 9.61
N PRO A 203 -14.76 17.15 9.94
CA PRO A 203 -15.56 16.29 9.08
C PRO A 203 -15.70 16.93 7.69
N PHE A 204 -15.70 16.07 6.67
CA PHE A 204 -16.04 16.54 5.32
C PHE A 204 -17.51 16.96 5.30
N GLN A 205 -17.76 18.17 4.88
CA GLN A 205 -19.11 18.66 4.58
C GLN A 205 -19.19 18.82 3.06
N PRO A 206 -19.92 17.96 2.35
CA PRO A 206 -20.17 18.18 0.93
C PRO A 206 -20.85 19.54 0.76
N GLU A 207 -20.43 20.32 -0.21
CA GLU A 207 -21.12 21.55 -0.58
C GLU A 207 -22.58 21.19 -0.89
N LEU A 208 -23.50 21.82 -0.17
CA LEU A 208 -24.91 21.71 -0.51
C LEU A 208 -25.07 22.31 -1.91
N PRO A 209 -25.82 21.65 -2.83
CA PRO A 209 -26.15 22.27 -4.10
C PRO A 209 -26.85 23.58 -3.79
N LEU A 210 -26.23 24.68 -4.22
CA LEU A 210 -26.89 25.98 -4.15
C LEU A 210 -28.16 25.84 -4.98
N GLY A 211 -29.31 25.81 -4.30
CA GLY A 211 -30.60 25.81 -4.97
C GLY A 211 -30.71 27.06 -5.84
N ASP A 212 -31.03 26.87 -7.13
CA ASP A 212 -31.39 27.91 -8.08
C ASP A 212 -32.68 28.63 -7.65
#